data_c392bee758e949448ab4172e292a8573
#
_entry.id   c392bee758e949448ab4172e292a8573
#
_cell.length_a   1.000
_cell.length_b   1.000
_cell.length_c   1.000
_cell.angle_alpha   90.00
_cell.angle_beta   90.00
_cell.angle_gamma   90.00
#
_symmetry.space_group_name_H-M   'P 1'
#
loop_
_entity.id
_entity.type
_entity.pdbx_description
1 polymer ?
#
loop_
_entity_poly.entity_id
_entity_poly.type
_entity_poly.pdbx_seq_one_letter_code
_entity_poly.pdbx_strand_id
1 'polypeptide(L)'
;MAGELGELGDLGARLREERERAHISQRELARRLGVSASLISQIESGQSKPSVSTLYAIVSELGVSLDYVFRVHEHELSIATAVGAETTTSDVEGPVVRPSERHVVELASGVRWERLTSHEHEDVDFLHVTYDVGGSSSPDERLMRHQGREYGHVLTGRLGVQLGFERHELGPGDSIAFDSTTPHRLWNLGDEVVHGVWFVMGRSG
;
A
#
# COMPACT_ATOMS: atom_id res chain seq x y z
N MET A 1 -17.90 -8.43 7.93
CA MET A 1 -17.56 -7.42 9.00
C MET A 1 -16.45 -7.88 9.95
N ALA A 2 -16.28 -9.16 10.26
CA ALA A 2 -15.16 -9.61 11.13
C ALA A 2 -13.79 -9.67 10.41
N GLY A 3 -13.75 -9.93 9.10
CA GLY A 3 -12.50 -10.00 8.33
C GLY A 3 -11.82 -8.64 8.10
N GLU A 4 -12.60 -7.58 7.86
CA GLU A 4 -12.05 -6.24 7.59
C GLU A 4 -11.34 -5.60 8.81
N LEU A 5 -11.79 -5.93 10.03
CA LEU A 5 -11.17 -5.43 11.26
C LEU A 5 -9.86 -6.15 11.60
N GLY A 6 -9.68 -7.41 11.16
CA GLY A 6 -8.45 -8.17 11.36
C GLY A 6 -7.28 -7.62 10.53
N GLU A 7 -7.49 -7.38 9.24
CA GLU A 7 -6.43 -6.91 8.31
C GLU A 7 -5.95 -5.49 8.61
N LEU A 8 -6.87 -4.60 9.04
CA LEU A 8 -6.54 -3.21 9.41
C LEU A 8 -5.75 -3.13 10.71
N GLY A 9 -6.10 -3.97 11.70
CA GLY A 9 -5.38 -4.04 12.97
C GLY A 9 -3.95 -4.52 12.77
N ASP A 10 -3.74 -5.39 11.81
CA ASP A 10 -2.43 -5.97 11.49
C ASP A 10 -1.48 -4.94 10.84
N LEU A 11 -1.92 -4.16 9.84
CA LEU A 11 -1.11 -3.09 9.25
C LEU A 11 -0.71 -2.04 10.29
N GLY A 12 -1.67 -1.56 11.07
CA GLY A 12 -1.43 -0.53 12.08
C GLY A 12 -0.45 -1.00 13.16
N ALA A 13 -0.61 -2.24 13.64
CA ALA A 13 0.29 -2.84 14.62
C ALA A 13 1.73 -2.94 14.09
N ARG A 14 1.91 -3.36 12.84
CA ARG A 14 3.24 -3.44 12.19
C ARG A 14 3.91 -2.07 12.07
N LEU A 15 3.18 -1.07 11.60
CA LEU A 15 3.72 0.30 11.51
C LEU A 15 4.13 0.83 12.89
N ARG A 16 3.36 0.50 13.93
CA ARG A 16 3.70 0.84 15.31
C ARG A 16 4.98 0.15 15.76
N GLU A 17 5.14 -1.14 15.52
CA GLU A 17 6.34 -1.89 15.88
C GLU A 17 7.60 -1.28 15.25
N GLU A 18 7.56 -0.96 13.96
CA GLU A 18 8.71 -0.35 13.28
C GLU A 18 9.01 1.04 13.80
N ARG A 19 8.00 1.84 14.09
CA ARG A 19 8.21 3.14 14.73
C ARG A 19 8.86 2.99 16.11
N GLU A 20 8.43 2.01 16.90
CA GLU A 20 8.98 1.74 18.22
C GLU A 20 10.43 1.21 18.11
N ARG A 21 10.74 0.35 17.13
CA ARG A 21 12.12 -0.10 16.84
C ARG A 21 13.03 1.07 16.43
N ALA A 22 12.50 2.02 15.67
CA ALA A 22 13.22 3.24 15.33
C ALA A 22 13.32 4.25 16.49
N HIS A 23 12.77 3.93 17.67
CA HIS A 23 12.72 4.82 18.85
C HIS A 23 12.08 6.19 18.59
N ILE A 24 11.10 6.24 17.69
CA ILE A 24 10.38 7.45 17.30
C ILE A 24 9.02 7.47 18.02
N SER A 25 8.66 8.60 18.67
CA SER A 25 7.33 8.76 19.24
C SER A 25 6.29 9.06 18.16
N GLN A 26 4.99 8.75 18.39
CA GLN A 26 3.89 9.12 17.48
C GLN A 26 3.89 10.62 17.17
N ARG A 27 4.16 11.48 18.15
CA ARG A 27 4.25 12.93 17.95
C ARG A 27 5.40 13.34 17.07
N GLU A 28 6.55 12.70 17.22
CA GLU A 28 7.74 12.98 16.42
C GLU A 28 7.54 12.50 14.97
N LEU A 29 7.00 11.27 14.77
CA LEU A 29 6.66 10.79 13.44
C LEU A 29 5.66 11.74 12.76
N ALA A 30 4.58 12.09 13.44
CA ALA A 30 3.59 13.03 12.92
C ALA A 30 4.20 14.39 12.51
N ARG A 31 5.09 14.93 13.34
CA ARG A 31 5.81 16.19 13.06
C ARG A 31 6.66 16.07 11.79
N ARG A 32 7.40 14.98 11.61
CA ARG A 32 8.25 14.74 10.43
C ARG A 32 7.42 14.59 9.17
N LEU A 33 6.26 13.93 9.26
CA LEU A 33 5.35 13.72 8.14
C LEU A 33 4.42 14.91 7.84
N GLY A 34 4.37 15.92 8.72
CA GLY A 34 3.46 17.06 8.58
C GLY A 34 1.98 16.69 8.74
N VAL A 35 1.68 15.67 9.57
CA VAL A 35 0.32 15.20 9.89
C VAL A 35 0.02 15.35 11.38
N SER A 36 -1.23 15.10 11.80
CA SER A 36 -1.58 15.13 13.22
C SER A 36 -1.12 13.86 13.95
N ALA A 37 -0.73 13.98 15.23
CA ALA A 37 -0.43 12.81 16.07
C ALA A 37 -1.66 11.91 16.27
N SER A 38 -2.86 12.46 16.21
CA SER A 38 -4.11 11.70 16.25
C SER A 38 -4.26 10.78 15.05
N LEU A 39 -3.88 11.24 13.84
CA LEU A 39 -3.91 10.42 12.63
C LEU A 39 -2.97 9.21 12.77
N ILE A 40 -1.73 9.43 13.23
CA ILE A 40 -0.77 8.34 13.45
C ILE A 40 -1.34 7.33 14.47
N SER A 41 -1.89 7.82 15.59
CA SER A 41 -2.50 6.97 16.61
C SER A 41 -3.68 6.16 16.07
N GLN A 42 -4.54 6.76 15.24
CA GLN A 42 -5.67 6.08 14.61
C GLN A 42 -5.25 5.03 13.58
N ILE A 43 -4.19 5.29 12.81
CA ILE A 43 -3.61 4.33 11.87
C ILE A 43 -3.04 3.14 12.64
N GLU A 44 -2.20 3.39 13.65
CA GLU A 44 -1.56 2.34 14.45
C GLU A 44 -2.56 1.48 15.26
N SER A 45 -3.70 2.04 15.62
CA SER A 45 -4.78 1.31 16.29
C SER A 45 -5.80 0.65 15.36
N GLY A 46 -5.60 0.75 14.03
CA GLY A 46 -6.54 0.22 13.03
C GLY A 46 -7.88 0.97 12.93
N GLN A 47 -7.99 2.13 13.59
CA GLN A 47 -9.22 2.95 13.54
C GLN A 47 -9.34 3.77 12.25
N SER A 48 -8.23 3.95 11.52
CA SER A 48 -8.20 4.68 10.26
C SER A 48 -7.22 4.02 9.29
N LYS A 49 -7.59 3.94 8.02
CA LYS A 49 -6.69 3.52 6.95
C LYS A 49 -5.77 4.68 6.57
N PRO A 50 -4.47 4.46 6.33
CA PRO A 50 -3.62 5.48 5.71
C PRO A 50 -4.01 5.66 4.24
N SER A 51 -3.85 6.86 3.70
CA SER A 51 -3.82 7.05 2.25
C SER A 51 -2.51 6.49 1.67
N VAL A 52 -2.45 6.30 0.35
CA VAL A 52 -1.22 5.90 -0.35
C VAL A 52 -0.07 6.84 0.04
N SER A 53 -0.30 8.15 -0.06
CA SER A 53 0.73 9.16 0.26
C SER A 53 1.17 9.11 1.74
N THR A 54 0.25 8.86 2.65
CA THR A 54 0.57 8.75 4.09
C THR A 54 1.36 7.47 4.36
N LEU A 55 0.97 6.35 3.74
CA LEU A 55 1.67 5.07 3.90
C LEU A 55 3.11 5.16 3.39
N TYR A 56 3.31 5.68 2.16
CA TYR A 56 4.66 5.91 1.62
C TYR A 56 5.51 6.82 2.50
N ALA A 57 4.91 7.90 3.04
CA ALA A 57 5.62 8.80 3.94
C ALA A 57 6.06 8.08 5.23
N ILE A 58 5.19 7.25 5.82
CA ILE A 58 5.51 6.48 7.03
C ILE A 58 6.63 5.47 6.77
N VAL A 59 6.50 4.62 5.74
CA VAL A 59 7.50 3.58 5.45
C VAL A 59 8.85 4.18 5.06
N SER A 60 8.86 5.29 4.32
CA SER A 60 10.09 6.03 3.97
C SER A 60 10.77 6.62 5.21
N GLU A 61 10.01 7.21 6.12
CA GLU A 61 10.57 7.80 7.34
C GLU A 61 11.11 6.74 8.30
N LEU A 62 10.49 5.56 8.33
CA LEU A 62 10.92 4.44 9.16
C LEU A 62 12.03 3.60 8.50
N GLY A 63 12.35 3.83 7.21
CA GLY A 63 13.34 3.07 6.47
C GLY A 63 12.94 1.61 6.21
N VAL A 64 11.64 1.32 6.15
CA VAL A 64 11.12 -0.02 5.87
C VAL A 64 10.60 -0.14 4.45
N SER A 65 10.65 -1.35 3.88
CA SER A 65 10.11 -1.61 2.55
C SER A 65 8.58 -1.59 2.56
N LEU A 66 7.96 -1.29 1.40
CA LEU A 66 6.50 -1.39 1.26
C LEU A 66 6.03 -2.84 1.38
N ASP A 67 6.85 -3.82 0.99
CA ASP A 67 6.55 -5.24 1.18
C ASP A 67 6.28 -5.64 2.63
N TYR A 68 6.90 -4.92 3.57
CA TYR A 68 6.62 -5.08 5.00
C TYR A 68 5.13 -4.89 5.32
N VAL A 69 4.45 -4.05 4.55
CA VAL A 69 3.02 -3.77 4.69
C VAL A 69 2.14 -4.98 4.38
N PHE A 70 2.65 -5.89 3.54
CA PHE A 70 1.93 -7.11 3.12
C PHE A 70 2.26 -8.35 3.98
N ARG A 71 3.13 -8.25 5.00
CA ARG A 71 3.44 -9.40 5.88
C ARG A 71 2.21 -9.81 6.68
N VAL A 72 1.97 -11.10 6.78
CA VAL A 72 0.98 -11.67 7.71
C VAL A 72 1.70 -12.02 9.01
N HIS A 73 1.10 -11.70 10.17
CA HIS A 73 1.68 -12.07 11.45
C HIS A 73 1.70 -13.60 11.59
N GLU A 74 2.88 -14.22 11.68
CA GLU A 74 3.05 -15.65 12.02
C GLU A 74 2.46 -16.03 13.39
N HIS A 75 2.06 -15.05 14.19
CA HIS A 75 1.56 -15.29 15.56
C HIS A 75 0.16 -15.92 15.61
N GLU A 76 -0.68 -15.70 14.62
CA GLU A 76 -2.00 -16.37 14.56
C GLU A 76 -1.87 -17.85 14.15
N LEU A 77 -0.83 -18.21 13.43
CA LEU A 77 -0.54 -19.59 13.04
C LEU A 77 -0.17 -20.48 14.21
N SER A 78 0.51 -19.94 15.23
CA SER A 78 0.92 -20.71 16.44
C SER A 78 -0.26 -21.10 17.32
N ILE A 79 -1.38 -20.36 17.32
CA ILE A 79 -2.56 -20.68 18.15
C ILE A 79 -3.48 -21.66 17.42
N ALA A 80 -3.57 -21.60 16.10
CA ALA A 80 -4.41 -22.50 15.30
C ALA A 80 -3.87 -23.94 15.27
N THR A 81 -2.55 -24.12 15.29
CA THR A 81 -1.91 -25.45 15.38
C THR A 81 -2.14 -26.16 16.71
N ALA A 82 -2.49 -25.44 17.78
CA ALA A 82 -2.81 -26.03 19.09
C ALA A 82 -4.22 -26.62 19.18
N VAL A 83 -5.11 -26.35 18.23
CA VAL A 83 -6.54 -26.75 18.27
C VAL A 83 -6.89 -27.83 17.21
N GLY A 84 -5.91 -28.37 16.47
CA GLY A 84 -6.15 -29.52 15.57
C GLY A 84 -7.05 -29.22 14.37
N ALA A 85 -7.25 -27.96 14.00
CA ALA A 85 -7.83 -27.60 12.71
C ALA A 85 -6.74 -27.69 11.64
N GLU A 86 -6.96 -28.46 10.59
CA GLU A 86 -6.16 -28.39 9.37
C GLU A 86 -6.33 -26.98 8.76
N THR A 87 -5.58 -26.02 9.29
CA THR A 87 -5.42 -24.72 8.66
C THR A 87 -4.48 -24.95 7.49
N THR A 88 -5.01 -24.90 6.29
CA THR A 88 -4.24 -24.69 5.08
C THR A 88 -3.57 -23.33 5.20
N THR A 89 -2.39 -23.31 5.83
CA THR A 89 -1.42 -22.23 5.68
C THR A 89 -1.06 -22.22 4.20
N SER A 90 -1.61 -21.33 3.44
CA SER A 90 -1.17 -21.10 2.07
C SER A 90 0.14 -20.30 2.09
N ASP A 91 1.22 -20.93 2.56
CA ASP A 91 2.51 -20.66 1.99
C ASP A 91 2.40 -21.11 0.54
N VAL A 92 2.13 -20.18 -0.36
CA VAL A 92 2.10 -20.46 -1.79
C VAL A 92 3.53 -20.76 -2.21
N GLU A 93 3.97 -22.00 -1.93
CA GLU A 93 5.24 -22.52 -2.44
C GLU A 93 5.10 -22.68 -3.96
N GLY A 94 5.40 -21.64 -4.71
CA GLY A 94 5.39 -21.73 -6.15
C GLY A 94 5.42 -20.37 -6.86
N PRO A 95 5.64 -20.37 -8.18
CA PRO A 95 5.72 -19.13 -8.95
C PRO A 95 4.34 -18.53 -9.32
N VAL A 96 3.24 -19.18 -8.93
CA VAL A 96 1.88 -18.78 -9.32
C VAL A 96 1.11 -18.26 -8.12
N VAL A 97 0.61 -17.03 -8.20
CA VAL A 97 -0.29 -16.42 -7.21
C VAL A 97 -1.68 -16.27 -7.81
N ARG A 98 -2.65 -16.93 -7.22
CA ARG A 98 -4.04 -16.85 -7.65
C ARG A 98 -4.76 -15.66 -7.00
N PRO A 99 -5.83 -15.12 -7.60
CA PRO A 99 -6.54 -13.98 -7.03
C PRO A 99 -6.98 -14.18 -5.56
N SER A 100 -7.39 -15.39 -5.18
CA SER A 100 -7.81 -15.73 -3.82
C SER A 100 -6.66 -15.85 -2.80
N GLU A 101 -5.41 -15.83 -3.28
CA GLU A 101 -4.20 -16.01 -2.46
C GLU A 101 -3.40 -14.72 -2.31
N ARG A 102 -3.87 -13.64 -2.94
CA ARG A 102 -3.19 -12.34 -2.92
C ARG A 102 -3.28 -11.69 -1.55
N HIS A 103 -2.17 -11.19 -1.09
CA HIS A 103 -2.16 -10.30 0.06
C HIS A 103 -2.73 -8.93 -0.35
N VAL A 104 -3.72 -8.47 0.40
CA VAL A 104 -4.50 -7.28 0.10
C VAL A 104 -4.23 -6.21 1.15
N VAL A 105 -4.09 -4.98 0.72
CA VAL A 105 -4.04 -3.79 1.60
C VAL A 105 -5.10 -2.80 1.14
N GLU A 106 -6.06 -2.56 2.01
CA GLU A 106 -7.08 -1.55 1.84
C GLU A 106 -6.57 -0.21 2.36
N LEU A 107 -6.57 0.80 1.50
CA LEU A 107 -6.10 2.14 1.82
C LEU A 107 -7.25 3.13 1.91
N ALA A 108 -7.01 4.28 2.52
CA ALA A 108 -7.99 5.37 2.51
C ALA A 108 -8.23 5.88 1.09
N SER A 109 -9.31 6.64 0.91
CA SER A 109 -9.66 7.28 -0.36
C SER A 109 -9.94 6.31 -1.49
N GLY A 110 -10.50 5.12 -1.21
CA GLY A 110 -10.95 4.17 -2.21
C GLY A 110 -9.80 3.59 -3.04
N VAL A 111 -8.67 3.31 -2.43
CA VAL A 111 -7.54 2.63 -3.07
C VAL A 111 -7.30 1.29 -2.43
N ARG A 112 -7.06 0.27 -3.26
CA ARG A 112 -6.74 -1.08 -2.83
C ARG A 112 -5.54 -1.61 -3.61
N TRP A 113 -4.63 -2.25 -2.89
CA TRP A 113 -3.47 -2.92 -3.46
C TRP A 113 -3.52 -4.41 -3.20
N GLU A 114 -3.18 -5.19 -4.21
CA GLU A 114 -3.03 -6.64 -4.11
C GLU A 114 -1.62 -7.01 -4.61
N ARG A 115 -0.83 -7.68 -3.79
CA ARG A 115 0.49 -8.16 -4.19
C ARG A 115 0.36 -9.31 -5.18
N LEU A 116 1.09 -9.24 -6.29
CA LEU A 116 1.07 -10.23 -7.36
C LEU A 116 2.23 -11.24 -7.28
N THR A 117 3.08 -11.14 -6.25
CA THR A 117 4.18 -12.09 -5.99
C THR A 117 3.87 -12.95 -4.78
N SER A 118 4.32 -14.21 -4.79
CA SER A 118 4.17 -15.14 -3.66
C SER A 118 5.07 -14.77 -2.48
N HIS A 119 6.23 -14.18 -2.77
CA HIS A 119 7.23 -13.79 -1.78
C HIS A 119 7.56 -12.31 -1.87
N GLU A 120 8.17 -11.80 -0.83
CA GLU A 120 8.73 -10.46 -0.79
C GLU A 120 9.93 -10.36 -1.73
N HIS A 121 10.05 -9.21 -2.39
CA HIS A 121 11.21 -8.84 -3.19
C HIS A 121 11.75 -7.51 -2.68
N GLU A 122 13.02 -7.46 -2.30
CA GLU A 122 13.62 -6.26 -1.70
C GLU A 122 13.55 -5.04 -2.62
N ASP A 123 13.61 -5.23 -3.94
CA ASP A 123 13.74 -4.16 -4.91
C ASP A 123 12.50 -3.92 -5.79
N VAL A 124 11.45 -4.72 -5.67
CA VAL A 124 10.29 -4.66 -6.59
C VAL A 124 8.97 -4.89 -5.86
N ASP A 125 8.06 -3.92 -5.96
CA ASP A 125 6.64 -4.17 -5.71
C ASP A 125 5.94 -4.44 -7.02
N PHE A 126 5.28 -5.58 -7.11
CA PHE A 126 4.43 -5.95 -8.24
C PHE A 126 3.00 -6.05 -7.76
N LEU A 127 2.17 -5.09 -8.15
CA LEU A 127 0.86 -4.84 -7.58
C LEU A 127 -0.23 -4.83 -8.65
N HIS A 128 -1.38 -5.38 -8.29
CA HIS A 128 -2.65 -4.99 -8.88
C HIS A 128 -3.21 -3.85 -8.04
N VAL A 129 -3.49 -2.72 -8.67
CA VAL A 129 -4.02 -1.53 -8.02
C VAL A 129 -5.46 -1.28 -8.46
N THR A 130 -6.29 -0.92 -7.50
CA THR A 130 -7.69 -0.55 -7.75
C THR A 130 -7.93 0.84 -7.20
N TYR A 131 -8.57 1.71 -7.99
CA TYR A 131 -9.08 3.01 -7.57
C TYR A 131 -10.59 3.02 -7.77
N ASP A 132 -11.35 3.08 -6.69
CA ASP A 132 -12.79 3.26 -6.72
C ASP A 132 -13.18 4.58 -7.41
N VAL A 133 -14.43 4.77 -7.75
CA VAL A 133 -14.93 6.05 -8.26
C VAL A 133 -14.66 7.15 -7.22
N GLY A 134 -13.96 8.20 -7.66
CA GLY A 134 -13.46 9.26 -6.77
C GLY A 134 -12.22 8.88 -5.94
N GLY A 135 -11.71 7.67 -6.11
CA GLY A 135 -10.51 7.19 -5.42
C GLY A 135 -9.26 7.96 -5.81
N SER A 136 -8.34 8.16 -4.86
CA SER A 136 -7.07 8.84 -5.12
C SER A 136 -5.95 8.42 -4.17
N SER A 137 -4.71 8.51 -4.66
CA SER A 137 -3.51 8.25 -3.86
C SER A 137 -3.32 9.26 -2.71
N SER A 138 -3.91 10.44 -2.84
CA SER A 138 -3.86 11.50 -1.84
C SER A 138 -5.19 12.26 -1.79
N PRO A 139 -5.94 12.21 -0.67
CA PRO A 139 -7.27 12.81 -0.56
C PRO A 139 -7.25 14.35 -0.58
N ASP A 140 -6.15 14.97 -0.16
CA ASP A 140 -5.97 16.41 -0.05
C ASP A 140 -5.21 17.03 -1.24
N GLU A 141 -5.15 16.30 -2.36
CA GLU A 141 -4.46 16.69 -3.60
C GLU A 141 -2.94 16.93 -3.47
N ARG A 142 -2.34 16.58 -2.34
CA ARG A 142 -0.90 16.66 -2.18
C ARG A 142 -0.18 15.71 -3.13
N LEU A 143 0.92 16.19 -3.69
CA LEU A 143 1.81 15.35 -4.46
C LEU A 143 2.73 14.60 -3.50
N MET A 144 2.79 13.28 -3.67
CA MET A 144 3.76 12.43 -2.97
C MET A 144 5.03 12.27 -3.81
N ARG A 145 6.11 11.87 -3.15
CA ARG A 145 7.36 11.45 -3.78
C ARG A 145 8.05 10.42 -2.90
N HIS A 146 8.71 9.48 -3.51
CA HIS A 146 9.53 8.48 -2.82
C HIS A 146 10.69 8.04 -3.72
N GLN A 147 11.61 7.25 -3.21
CA GLN A 147 12.68 6.70 -4.02
C GLN A 147 12.16 5.64 -4.98
N GLY A 148 12.86 5.45 -6.09
CA GLY A 148 12.56 4.43 -7.06
C GLY A 148 11.96 4.93 -8.37
N ARG A 149 11.48 4.00 -9.16
CA ARG A 149 10.83 4.25 -10.45
C ARG A 149 9.55 3.46 -10.53
N GLU A 150 8.51 4.09 -11.04
CA GLU A 150 7.20 3.48 -11.24
C GLU A 150 6.94 3.16 -12.72
N TYR A 151 6.27 2.03 -12.93
CA TYR A 151 5.74 1.59 -14.20
C TYR A 151 4.29 1.19 -13.99
N GLY A 152 3.38 1.83 -14.72
CA GLY A 152 1.95 1.57 -14.62
C GLY A 152 1.37 1.14 -15.96
N HIS A 153 0.38 0.25 -15.90
CA HIS A 153 -0.42 -0.16 -17.04
C HIS A 153 -1.89 -0.23 -16.63
N VAL A 154 -2.74 0.53 -17.32
CA VAL A 154 -4.18 0.58 -17.03
C VAL A 154 -4.88 -0.57 -17.75
N LEU A 155 -5.63 -1.37 -17.01
CA LEU A 155 -6.43 -2.47 -17.54
C LEU A 155 -7.86 -2.03 -17.86
N THR A 156 -8.48 -1.27 -16.95
CA THR A 156 -9.85 -0.75 -17.09
C THR A 156 -9.99 0.61 -16.43
N GLY A 157 -11.02 1.36 -16.80
CA GLY A 157 -11.31 2.69 -16.26
C GLY A 157 -10.39 3.78 -16.81
N ARG A 158 -10.47 4.98 -16.23
CA ARG A 158 -9.70 6.16 -16.64
C ARG A 158 -8.92 6.72 -15.45
N LEU A 159 -7.60 6.68 -15.54
CA LEU A 159 -6.68 7.11 -14.49
C LEU A 159 -6.08 8.48 -14.82
N GLY A 160 -6.23 9.44 -13.91
CA GLY A 160 -5.48 10.69 -13.93
C GLY A 160 -4.14 10.51 -13.23
N VAL A 161 -3.08 11.04 -13.84
CA VAL A 161 -1.74 11.07 -13.24
C VAL A 161 -1.20 12.49 -13.35
N GLN A 162 -0.80 13.06 -12.21
CA GLN A 162 -0.07 14.32 -12.18
C GLN A 162 1.40 14.04 -11.85
N LEU A 163 2.31 14.56 -12.68
CA LEU A 163 3.76 14.51 -12.51
C LEU A 163 4.29 15.95 -12.47
N GLY A 164 4.63 16.43 -11.28
CA GLY A 164 4.96 17.84 -11.08
C GLY A 164 3.80 18.75 -11.49
N PHE A 165 3.99 19.51 -12.56
CA PHE A 165 2.96 20.41 -13.11
C PHE A 165 2.18 19.82 -14.29
N GLU A 166 2.61 18.68 -14.82
CA GLU A 166 1.97 18.03 -15.97
C GLU A 166 0.88 17.08 -15.52
N ARG A 167 -0.22 17.04 -16.25
CA ARG A 167 -1.33 16.13 -16.03
C ARG A 167 -1.52 15.23 -17.25
N HIS A 168 -1.63 13.95 -16.98
CA HIS A 168 -1.85 12.91 -17.98
C HIS A 168 -3.15 12.19 -17.65
N GLU A 169 -3.82 11.75 -18.69
CA GLU A 169 -5.01 10.89 -18.61
C GLU A 169 -4.68 9.58 -19.31
N LEU A 170 -4.86 8.46 -18.62
CA LEU A 170 -4.62 7.13 -19.15
C LEU A 170 -5.93 6.35 -19.22
N GLY A 171 -6.19 5.75 -20.37
CA GLY A 171 -7.27 4.80 -20.59
C GLY A 171 -6.77 3.35 -20.64
N PRO A 172 -7.68 2.38 -20.84
CA PRO A 172 -7.33 0.96 -20.95
C PRO A 172 -6.30 0.71 -22.05
N GLY A 173 -5.22 0.01 -21.71
CA GLY A 173 -4.09 -0.29 -22.59
C GLY A 173 -2.96 0.73 -22.54
N ASP A 174 -3.17 1.91 -21.96
CA ASP A 174 -2.11 2.89 -21.79
C ASP A 174 -1.12 2.49 -20.70
N SER A 175 0.12 2.91 -20.88
CA SER A 175 1.20 2.68 -19.93
C SER A 175 1.93 3.97 -19.62
N ILE A 176 2.48 4.06 -18.41
CA ILE A 176 3.28 5.20 -17.95
C ILE A 176 4.52 4.70 -17.23
N ALA A 177 5.62 5.44 -17.34
CA ALA A 177 6.83 5.21 -16.55
C ALA A 177 7.41 6.55 -16.12
N PHE A 178 7.77 6.66 -14.85
CA PHE A 178 8.36 7.88 -14.30
C PHE A 178 9.28 7.58 -13.11
N ASP A 179 10.14 8.55 -12.82
CA ASP A 179 10.96 8.54 -11.61
C ASP A 179 10.10 9.00 -10.43
N SER A 180 9.99 8.17 -9.39
CA SER A 180 9.10 8.41 -8.25
C SER A 180 9.56 9.56 -7.34
N THR A 181 10.79 10.08 -7.55
CA THR A 181 11.25 11.33 -6.91
C THR A 181 10.56 12.56 -7.51
N THR A 182 9.97 12.45 -8.71
CA THR A 182 9.09 13.46 -9.28
C THR A 182 7.81 13.54 -8.44
N PRO A 183 7.42 14.71 -7.91
CA PRO A 183 6.18 14.84 -7.18
C PRO A 183 4.99 14.37 -8.03
N HIS A 184 4.21 13.43 -7.52
CA HIS A 184 3.15 12.78 -8.30
C HIS A 184 1.89 12.49 -7.47
N ARG A 185 0.77 12.33 -8.17
CA ARG A 185 -0.53 11.93 -7.63
C ARG A 185 -1.31 11.16 -8.70
N LEU A 186 -2.06 10.14 -8.27
CA LEU A 186 -2.92 9.35 -9.10
C LEU A 186 -4.37 9.42 -8.60
N TRP A 187 -5.36 9.44 -9.50
CA TRP A 187 -6.77 9.44 -9.12
C TRP A 187 -7.65 8.87 -10.22
N ASN A 188 -8.79 8.34 -9.84
CA ASN A 188 -9.82 7.91 -10.80
C ASN A 188 -10.52 9.15 -11.39
N LEU A 189 -10.48 9.27 -12.71
CA LEU A 189 -11.12 10.35 -13.49
C LEU A 189 -12.54 10.02 -13.93
N GLY A 190 -12.90 8.74 -13.90
CA GLY A 190 -14.15 8.25 -14.47
C GLY A 190 -15.23 7.93 -13.44
N ASP A 191 -16.27 7.33 -13.96
CA ASP A 191 -17.43 6.79 -13.23
C ASP A 191 -17.40 5.27 -13.11
N GLU A 192 -16.31 4.65 -13.55
CA GLU A 192 -16.00 3.23 -13.41
C GLU A 192 -14.75 3.03 -12.54
N VAL A 193 -14.65 1.87 -11.90
CA VAL A 193 -13.48 1.49 -11.12
C VAL A 193 -12.26 1.34 -12.04
N VAL A 194 -11.14 1.94 -11.66
CA VAL A 194 -9.88 1.76 -12.35
C VAL A 194 -9.17 0.53 -11.81
N HIS A 195 -8.75 -0.35 -12.72
CA HIS A 195 -7.83 -1.44 -12.43
C HIS A 195 -6.55 -1.25 -13.22
N GLY A 196 -5.42 -1.52 -12.59
CA GLY A 196 -4.11 -1.43 -13.22
C GLY A 196 -3.11 -2.40 -12.63
N VAL A 197 -2.03 -2.60 -13.38
CA VAL A 197 -0.84 -3.30 -12.90
C VAL A 197 0.25 -2.27 -12.68
N TRP A 198 0.92 -2.36 -11.54
CA TRP A 198 1.91 -1.39 -11.10
C TRP A 198 3.17 -2.06 -10.61
N PHE A 199 4.31 -1.55 -11.07
CA PHE A 199 5.63 -1.91 -10.57
C PHE A 199 6.28 -0.70 -9.93
N VAL A 200 6.85 -0.87 -8.75
CA VAL A 200 7.73 0.12 -8.14
C VAL A 200 9.07 -0.54 -7.90
N MET A 201 10.15 0.02 -8.41
CA MET A 201 11.50 -0.56 -8.39
C MET A 201 12.52 0.40 -7.79
N GLY A 202 13.56 -0.16 -7.15
CA GLY A 202 14.73 0.62 -6.73
C GLY A 202 14.49 1.52 -5.52
N ARG A 203 13.75 1.03 -4.51
CA ARG A 203 13.52 1.76 -3.25
C ARG A 203 14.58 1.51 -2.18
N SER A 204 15.48 0.55 -2.42
CA SER A 204 16.60 0.25 -1.53
C SER A 204 17.69 1.30 -1.70
N GLY A 205 17.84 2.18 -0.72
CA GLY A 205 18.88 3.20 -0.64
C GLY A 205 19.02 3.71 0.78
#